data_0238d9bde02e593a300b6d3427d1ab53
#
_entry.id   0238d9bde02e593a300b6d3427d1ab53
#
_cell.length_a   1.000
_cell.length_b   1.000
_cell.length_c   1.000
_cell.angle_alpha   90.00
_cell.angle_beta   90.00
_cell.angle_gamma   90.00
#
_symmetry.space_group_name_H-M   'P 1'
#
loop_
_entity.id
_entity.type
_entity.pdbx_description
1 polymer ?
#
loop_
_entity_poly.entity_id
_entity_poly.type
_entity_poly.pdbx_seq_one_letter_code
_entity_poly.pdbx_strand_id
1 'polypeptide(L)'
;MLHARLSGPQAGAGPPLAAWALLPAALLAGCFVNPYGWELVRLAFLHPIDPLFRARIFEYLPAFSAPFRATRPFLWYVAWLGLFALTVVAGVVRKRISPALLLPAVAFLSLSLLMNRAIADFIVVSAPLIAVGFTGPWVRQASKLGRWSPVAAAAPLVLMAVGTLAFGYPIDAGAIRRFGFGAERFTPQAPVAYLQRVGFRGNVFCSFPYGSYLAYRLAPDVKVAFDSRTIPYGAELYRQFQEARGSLAGLERHLARYRVDAALLAFRVDRAPEIHARLSRAPDWGLVHFDDESVLYLRNSPQSGGALERDRLECASPVRFDQEGIAAADAECWERDCRRLLATDPDSALPRFLLAAALQAAGRSAEALAETDRVLATRPDLAYVHRLRAVLFAELGDATRAGAARAEAERLAAPAGQR
;
A
#
# COMPACT_ATOMS: atom_id res chain seq x y z
N MET A 1 25.38 -10.70 -37.95
CA MET A 1 25.48 -9.54 -38.84
C MET A 1 25.29 -8.18 -38.14
N LEU A 2 24.46 -8.05 -37.11
CA LEU A 2 24.32 -6.77 -36.36
C LEU A 2 25.60 -6.40 -35.59
N HIS A 3 26.32 -7.37 -35.02
CA HIS A 3 27.59 -7.15 -34.31
C HIS A 3 28.73 -6.64 -35.19
N ALA A 4 28.74 -7.03 -36.49
CA ALA A 4 29.75 -6.58 -37.45
C ALA A 4 29.52 -5.15 -38.00
N ARG A 5 28.33 -4.60 -37.84
CA ARG A 5 28.04 -3.20 -38.24
C ARG A 5 28.28 -2.17 -37.13
N LEU A 6 28.47 -2.63 -35.89
CA LEU A 6 28.83 -1.76 -34.75
C LEU A 6 30.34 -1.73 -34.49
N SER A 7 31.10 -2.61 -35.15
CA SER A 7 32.58 -2.61 -35.14
C SER A 7 33.10 -1.93 -36.38
N GLY A 8 32.80 -0.66 -36.58
CA GLY A 8 33.52 0.18 -37.53
C GLY A 8 34.99 0.31 -37.11
N PRO A 9 35.94 0.42 -38.06
CA PRO A 9 37.37 0.45 -37.80
C PRO A 9 37.77 1.85 -37.28
N GLN A 10 37.41 2.15 -36.06
CA GLN A 10 37.98 3.24 -35.25
C GLN A 10 38.08 2.72 -33.82
N ALA A 11 39.13 1.95 -33.54
CA ALA A 11 39.73 1.97 -32.22
C ALA A 11 40.33 3.39 -31.99
N GLY A 12 39.47 4.40 -32.11
CA GLY A 12 39.78 5.75 -31.68
C GLY A 12 39.93 5.72 -30.18
N ALA A 13 40.94 6.39 -29.66
CA ALA A 13 41.16 6.57 -28.24
C ALA A 13 39.82 6.86 -27.55
N GLY A 14 39.45 6.05 -26.54
CA GLY A 14 38.24 6.28 -25.77
C GLY A 14 38.16 7.73 -25.27
N PRO A 15 36.99 8.25 -24.95
CA PRO A 15 36.86 9.65 -24.54
C PRO A 15 37.91 9.96 -23.48
N PRO A 16 38.57 11.15 -23.58
CA PRO A 16 39.62 11.50 -22.65
C PRO A 16 39.09 11.43 -21.20
N LEU A 17 39.96 11.10 -20.25
CA LEU A 17 39.63 11.02 -18.82
C LEU A 17 38.83 12.22 -18.32
N ALA A 18 39.12 13.43 -18.91
CA ALA A 18 38.36 14.65 -18.64
C ALA A 18 36.87 14.54 -18.99
N ALA A 19 36.51 13.84 -20.09
CA ALA A 19 35.10 13.65 -20.46
C ALA A 19 34.36 12.73 -19.47
N TRP A 20 35.04 11.74 -18.91
CA TRP A 20 34.48 10.89 -17.84
C TRP A 20 34.29 11.63 -16.52
N ALA A 21 35.07 12.68 -16.24
CA ALA A 21 34.93 13.56 -15.08
C ALA A 21 33.86 14.65 -15.30
N LEU A 22 33.71 15.15 -16.53
CA LEU A 22 32.76 16.20 -16.87
C LEU A 22 31.31 15.74 -16.76
N LEU A 23 31.00 14.50 -17.12
CA LEU A 23 29.63 13.98 -17.04
C LEU A 23 29.09 13.94 -15.60
N PRO A 24 29.74 13.32 -14.61
CA PRO A 24 29.27 13.38 -13.22
C PRO A 24 29.28 14.79 -12.64
N ALA A 25 30.23 15.65 -13.03
CA ALA A 25 30.24 17.05 -12.62
C ALA A 25 29.04 17.83 -13.19
N ALA A 26 28.70 17.62 -14.45
CA ALA A 26 27.52 18.23 -15.08
C ALA A 26 26.20 17.69 -14.47
N LEU A 27 26.13 16.39 -14.19
CA LEU A 27 24.97 15.80 -13.49
C LEU A 27 24.83 16.37 -12.08
N LEU A 28 25.92 16.47 -11.34
CA LEU A 28 25.92 17.09 -10.01
C LEU A 28 25.50 18.56 -10.09
N ALA A 29 26.03 19.33 -11.00
CA ALA A 29 25.65 20.73 -11.24
C ALA A 29 24.15 20.81 -11.61
N GLY A 30 23.64 19.89 -12.43
CA GLY A 30 22.24 19.79 -12.79
C GLY A 30 21.31 19.58 -11.59
N CYS A 31 21.78 18.91 -10.53
CA CYS A 31 21.01 18.75 -9.29
C CYS A 31 20.72 20.08 -8.58
N PHE A 32 21.47 21.15 -8.87
CA PHE A 32 21.23 22.49 -8.32
C PHE A 32 20.33 23.35 -9.21
N VAL A 33 20.08 22.94 -10.45
CA VAL A 33 19.20 23.65 -11.38
C VAL A 33 17.74 23.23 -11.11
N ASN A 34 17.20 23.69 -9.98
CA ASN A 34 15.83 23.47 -9.57
C ASN A 34 15.36 24.64 -8.69
N PRO A 35 14.03 24.84 -8.48
CA PRO A 35 13.51 25.94 -7.69
C PRO A 35 13.97 25.98 -6.22
N TYR A 36 14.44 24.85 -5.69
CA TYR A 36 14.86 24.69 -4.28
C TYR A 36 16.38 24.74 -4.12
N GLY A 37 17.17 24.73 -5.22
CA GLY A 37 18.64 24.82 -5.19
C GLY A 37 19.28 23.80 -4.26
N TRP A 38 20.14 24.29 -3.35
CA TRP A 38 20.86 23.49 -2.37
C TRP A 38 19.93 22.72 -1.40
N GLU A 39 18.78 23.29 -1.06
CA GLU A 39 17.87 22.65 -0.09
C GLU A 39 17.38 21.29 -0.56
N LEU A 40 17.14 21.09 -1.86
CA LEU A 40 16.77 19.78 -2.40
C LEU A 40 17.89 18.75 -2.22
N VAL A 41 19.14 19.14 -2.47
CA VAL A 41 20.30 18.27 -2.29
C VAL A 41 20.48 17.93 -0.81
N ARG A 42 20.39 18.93 0.06
CA ARG A 42 20.45 18.74 1.52
C ARG A 42 19.37 17.77 2.02
N LEU A 43 18.14 17.94 1.57
CA LEU A 43 17.02 17.06 1.94
C LEU A 43 17.23 15.61 1.49
N ALA A 44 17.77 15.38 0.29
CA ALA A 44 18.06 14.04 -0.20
C ALA A 44 19.00 13.25 0.73
N PHE A 45 19.94 13.94 1.39
CA PHE A 45 20.86 13.31 2.34
C PHE A 45 20.32 13.27 3.77
N LEU A 46 19.66 14.31 4.25
CA LEU A 46 19.26 14.42 5.65
C LEU A 46 17.97 13.66 5.96
N HIS A 47 17.02 13.63 5.02
CA HIS A 47 15.72 13.03 5.25
C HIS A 47 15.78 11.51 5.54
N PRO A 48 16.55 10.68 4.80
CA PRO A 48 16.66 9.25 5.08
C PRO A 48 17.38 8.89 6.38
N ILE A 49 18.20 9.82 6.91
CA ILE A 49 18.94 9.59 8.16
C ILE A 49 18.27 10.19 9.38
N ASP A 50 17.20 10.99 9.20
CA ASP A 50 16.42 11.53 10.31
C ASP A 50 15.85 10.37 11.15
N PRO A 51 16.18 10.31 12.48
CA PRO A 51 15.77 9.21 13.34
C PRO A 51 14.26 8.98 13.37
N LEU A 52 13.47 10.04 13.26
CA LEU A 52 12.01 9.95 13.31
C LEU A 52 11.43 9.23 12.08
N PHE A 53 11.87 9.63 10.88
CA PHE A 53 11.44 8.99 9.63
C PHE A 53 12.00 7.57 9.53
N ARG A 54 13.28 7.40 9.89
CA ARG A 54 13.94 6.09 9.88
C ARG A 54 13.27 5.07 10.80
N ALA A 55 12.74 5.49 11.95
CA ALA A 55 12.06 4.60 12.87
C ALA A 55 10.62 4.23 12.46
N ARG A 56 9.99 5.03 11.60
CA ARG A 56 8.55 4.94 11.32
C ARG A 56 8.21 4.59 9.88
N ILE A 57 9.11 4.87 8.93
CA ILE A 57 8.89 4.58 7.52
C ILE A 57 9.61 3.28 7.18
N PHE A 58 8.84 2.25 6.83
CA PHE A 58 9.36 0.90 6.54
C PHE A 58 10.49 0.91 5.50
N GLU A 59 10.38 1.75 4.47
CA GLU A 59 11.37 1.88 3.40
C GLU A 59 12.73 2.40 3.86
N TYR A 60 12.79 3.14 4.98
CA TYR A 60 14.04 3.67 5.56
C TYR A 60 14.66 2.78 6.63
N LEU A 61 13.99 1.68 6.98
CA LEU A 61 14.57 0.69 7.87
C LEU A 61 15.81 0.02 7.24
N PRO A 62 16.84 -0.29 8.04
CA PRO A 62 17.97 -1.09 7.57
C PRO A 62 17.52 -2.43 7.00
N ALA A 63 18.24 -2.92 5.97
CA ALA A 63 17.90 -4.19 5.31
C ALA A 63 17.90 -5.40 6.25
N PHE A 64 18.66 -5.36 7.37
CA PHE A 64 18.69 -6.44 8.36
C PHE A 64 17.84 -6.14 9.60
N SER A 65 16.93 -5.16 9.55
CA SER A 65 15.98 -4.90 10.63
C SER A 65 14.98 -6.06 10.80
N ALA A 66 14.50 -6.26 12.04
CA ALA A 66 13.55 -7.36 12.33
C ALA A 66 12.28 -7.31 11.46
N PRO A 67 11.65 -6.14 11.22
CA PRO A 67 10.46 -6.07 10.34
C PRO A 67 10.76 -6.51 8.92
N PHE A 68 11.89 -6.11 8.32
CA PHE A 68 12.21 -6.48 6.94
C PHE A 68 12.65 -7.95 6.84
N ARG A 69 13.36 -8.49 7.83
CA ARG A 69 13.74 -9.92 7.87
C ARG A 69 12.55 -10.87 7.88
N ALA A 70 11.40 -10.43 8.34
CA ALA A 70 10.17 -11.22 8.34
C ALA A 70 9.48 -11.26 6.96
N THR A 71 9.99 -10.52 5.96
CA THR A 71 9.38 -10.43 4.64
C THR A 71 10.02 -11.42 3.65
N ARG A 72 9.24 -11.86 2.65
CA ARG A 72 9.77 -12.70 1.54
C ARG A 72 10.85 -12.00 0.70
N PRO A 73 10.76 -10.69 0.39
CA PRO A 73 11.81 -9.96 -0.30
C PRO A 73 13.19 -10.04 0.37
N PHE A 74 13.25 -10.22 1.69
CA PHE A 74 14.52 -10.40 2.40
C PHE A 74 15.30 -11.64 1.93
N LEU A 75 14.61 -12.77 1.69
CA LEU A 75 15.27 -14.00 1.21
C LEU A 75 15.91 -13.81 -0.16
N TRP A 76 15.20 -13.12 -1.06
CA TRP A 76 15.73 -12.78 -2.39
C TRP A 76 16.89 -11.81 -2.31
N TYR A 77 16.84 -10.84 -1.41
CA TYR A 77 17.95 -9.93 -1.17
C TYR A 77 19.20 -10.65 -0.68
N VAL A 78 19.07 -11.57 0.30
CA VAL A 78 20.20 -12.37 0.80
C VAL A 78 20.79 -13.27 -0.29
N ALA A 79 19.93 -13.90 -1.10
CA ALA A 79 20.39 -14.70 -2.24
C ALA A 79 21.17 -13.84 -3.25
N TRP A 80 20.69 -12.62 -3.53
CA TRP A 80 21.38 -11.68 -4.41
C TRP A 80 22.72 -11.20 -3.84
N LEU A 81 22.78 -10.92 -2.55
CA LEU A 81 24.05 -10.62 -1.84
C LEU A 81 25.06 -11.75 -1.97
N GLY A 82 24.63 -12.99 -1.79
CA GLY A 82 25.48 -14.17 -1.97
C GLY A 82 26.01 -14.27 -3.39
N LEU A 83 25.14 -14.07 -4.40
CA LEU A 83 25.51 -14.08 -5.80
C LEU A 83 26.49 -12.95 -6.17
N PHE A 84 26.25 -11.74 -5.64
CA PHE A 84 27.13 -10.61 -5.80
C PHE A 84 28.52 -10.88 -5.18
N ALA A 85 28.57 -11.37 -3.93
CA ALA A 85 29.82 -11.70 -3.25
C ALA A 85 30.62 -12.78 -4.01
N LEU A 86 29.95 -13.84 -4.47
CA LEU A 86 30.57 -14.89 -5.28
C LEU A 86 31.16 -14.30 -6.57
N THR A 87 30.42 -13.40 -7.24
CA THR A 87 30.90 -12.74 -8.45
C THR A 87 32.14 -11.89 -8.20
N VAL A 88 32.15 -11.11 -7.12
CA VAL A 88 33.29 -10.29 -6.74
C VAL A 88 34.51 -11.16 -6.44
N VAL A 89 34.36 -12.19 -5.60
CA VAL A 89 35.45 -13.13 -5.27
C VAL A 89 36.00 -13.79 -6.52
N ALA A 90 35.13 -14.35 -7.36
CA ALA A 90 35.54 -14.98 -8.62
C ALA A 90 36.22 -13.98 -9.57
N GLY A 91 35.76 -12.75 -9.63
CA GLY A 91 36.33 -11.69 -10.45
C GLY A 91 37.73 -11.26 -9.97
N VAL A 92 37.92 -11.14 -8.65
CA VAL A 92 39.23 -10.86 -8.03
C VAL A 92 40.22 -12.00 -8.31
N VAL A 93 39.83 -13.25 -8.00
CA VAL A 93 40.67 -14.42 -8.21
C VAL A 93 41.10 -14.56 -9.68
N ARG A 94 40.17 -14.30 -10.61
CA ARG A 94 40.43 -14.34 -12.04
C ARG A 94 41.06 -13.09 -12.63
N LYS A 95 41.31 -12.05 -11.80
CA LYS A 95 41.82 -10.73 -12.21
C LYS A 95 40.99 -10.10 -13.36
N ARG A 96 39.67 -10.27 -13.33
CA ARG A 96 38.74 -9.84 -14.38
C ARG A 96 37.61 -8.94 -13.86
N ILE A 97 37.83 -8.29 -12.74
CA ILE A 97 36.84 -7.36 -12.19
C ILE A 97 36.97 -5.99 -12.83
N SER A 98 35.87 -5.42 -13.28
CA SER A 98 35.83 -4.06 -13.81
C SER A 98 35.59 -3.07 -12.66
N PRO A 99 36.51 -2.15 -12.36
CA PRO A 99 36.30 -1.13 -11.35
C PRO A 99 35.09 -0.23 -11.67
N ALA A 100 34.85 0.03 -12.96
CA ALA A 100 33.73 0.85 -13.42
C ALA A 100 32.35 0.26 -13.10
N LEU A 101 32.26 -1.07 -13.01
CA LEU A 101 31.01 -1.76 -12.57
C LEU A 101 31.02 -2.02 -11.07
N LEU A 102 32.18 -2.25 -10.48
CA LEU A 102 32.28 -2.57 -9.05
C LEU A 102 31.99 -1.36 -8.16
N LEU A 103 32.57 -0.19 -8.45
CA LEU A 103 32.44 0.99 -7.61
C LEU A 103 30.98 1.45 -7.42
N PRO A 104 30.16 1.60 -8.49
CA PRO A 104 28.73 1.89 -8.31
C PRO A 104 28.00 0.81 -7.54
N ALA A 105 28.29 -0.46 -7.82
CA ALA A 105 27.63 -1.59 -7.14
C ALA A 105 27.94 -1.58 -5.63
N VAL A 106 29.16 -1.28 -5.20
CA VAL A 106 29.54 -1.15 -3.79
C VAL A 106 28.87 0.07 -3.14
N ALA A 107 28.79 1.19 -3.85
CA ALA A 107 28.08 2.38 -3.34
C ALA A 107 26.59 2.06 -3.09
N PHE A 108 25.91 1.43 -4.05
CA PHE A 108 24.50 1.04 -3.88
C PHE A 108 24.31 -0.11 -2.89
N LEU A 109 25.29 -1.02 -2.76
CA LEU A 109 25.31 -1.99 -1.68
C LEU A 109 25.28 -1.31 -0.30
N SER A 110 26.14 -0.32 -0.11
CA SER A 110 26.19 0.43 1.17
C SER A 110 24.86 1.12 1.47
N LEU A 111 24.24 1.74 0.46
CA LEU A 111 22.91 2.34 0.60
C LEU A 111 21.83 1.28 0.91
N SER A 112 21.87 0.12 0.24
CA SER A 112 20.89 -0.96 0.47
C SER A 112 20.99 -1.57 1.87
N LEU A 113 22.15 -1.58 2.48
CA LEU A 113 22.34 -2.00 3.87
C LEU A 113 21.75 -0.99 4.87
N LEU A 114 21.82 0.30 4.54
CA LEU A 114 21.32 1.39 5.38
C LEU A 114 19.80 1.56 5.29
N MET A 115 19.21 1.32 4.11
CA MET A 115 17.77 1.46 3.87
C MET A 115 17.26 0.43 2.84
N ASN A 116 16.17 -0.24 3.16
CA ASN A 116 15.65 -1.29 2.29
C ASN A 116 15.12 -0.77 0.94
N ARG A 117 14.73 0.52 0.84
CA ARG A 117 14.36 1.18 -0.41
C ARG A 117 15.44 1.08 -1.49
N ALA A 118 16.71 1.14 -1.11
CA ALA A 118 17.82 1.09 -2.06
C ALA A 118 18.19 -0.34 -2.53
N ILE A 119 17.47 -1.38 -2.07
CA ILE A 119 17.71 -2.77 -2.48
C ILE A 119 17.46 -2.95 -3.99
N ALA A 120 16.37 -2.38 -4.51
CA ALA A 120 16.07 -2.46 -5.94
C ALA A 120 17.16 -1.79 -6.78
N ASP A 121 17.63 -0.63 -6.35
CA ASP A 121 18.70 0.11 -7.03
C ASP A 121 20.01 -0.69 -7.01
N PHE A 122 20.37 -1.30 -5.87
CA PHE A 122 21.52 -2.18 -5.76
C PHE A 122 21.42 -3.38 -6.71
N ILE A 123 20.26 -4.04 -6.79
CA ILE A 123 20.02 -5.18 -7.69
C ILE A 123 20.26 -4.74 -9.15
N VAL A 124 19.66 -3.64 -9.58
CA VAL A 124 19.79 -3.12 -10.96
C VAL A 124 21.23 -2.73 -11.27
N VAL A 125 21.90 -1.99 -10.39
CA VAL A 125 23.28 -1.51 -10.62
C VAL A 125 24.30 -2.63 -10.57
N SER A 126 24.11 -3.66 -9.75
CA SER A 126 25.03 -4.80 -9.63
C SER A 126 24.80 -5.87 -10.71
N ALA A 127 23.63 -5.93 -11.34
CA ALA A 127 23.29 -6.93 -12.36
C ALA A 127 24.32 -7.01 -13.53
N PRO A 128 24.81 -5.90 -14.12
CA PRO A 128 25.82 -5.96 -15.17
C PRO A 128 27.13 -6.58 -14.69
N LEU A 129 27.57 -6.31 -13.48
CA LEU A 129 28.78 -6.91 -12.90
C LEU A 129 28.62 -8.43 -12.76
N ILE A 130 27.46 -8.86 -12.24
CA ILE A 130 27.13 -10.27 -12.10
C ILE A 130 27.08 -10.95 -13.49
N ALA A 131 26.40 -10.34 -14.46
CA ALA A 131 26.32 -10.86 -15.82
C ALA A 131 27.70 -11.06 -16.45
N VAL A 132 28.59 -10.07 -16.35
CA VAL A 132 29.97 -10.16 -16.87
C VAL A 132 30.77 -11.23 -16.12
N GLY A 133 30.61 -11.36 -14.81
CA GLY A 133 31.30 -12.37 -13.99
C GLY A 133 30.96 -13.80 -14.38
N PHE A 134 29.74 -14.06 -14.81
CA PHE A 134 29.26 -15.38 -15.23
C PHE A 134 29.45 -15.69 -16.72
N THR A 135 29.80 -14.72 -17.59
CA THR A 135 29.83 -14.90 -19.03
C THR A 135 30.96 -15.80 -19.56
N GLY A 136 32.02 -16.07 -18.80
CA GLY A 136 33.16 -16.87 -19.27
C GLY A 136 32.81 -18.32 -19.61
N PRO A 137 32.27 -19.15 -18.71
CA PRO A 137 31.94 -20.56 -19.00
C PRO A 137 30.59 -20.72 -19.73
N TRP A 138 29.60 -19.91 -19.36
CA TRP A 138 28.23 -20.05 -19.90
C TRP A 138 28.04 -19.50 -21.29
N VAL A 139 28.77 -18.46 -21.70
CA VAL A 139 28.74 -17.94 -23.09
C VAL A 139 29.27 -18.97 -24.07
N ARG A 140 30.30 -19.75 -23.70
CA ARG A 140 30.77 -20.88 -24.55
C ARG A 140 29.73 -21.99 -24.69
N GLN A 141 28.89 -22.18 -23.67
CA GLN A 141 27.83 -23.18 -23.75
C GLN A 141 26.59 -22.62 -24.45
N ALA A 142 26.27 -21.35 -24.24
CA ALA A 142 25.19 -20.63 -24.93
C ALA A 142 25.51 -20.42 -26.44
N SER A 143 26.79 -20.32 -26.84
CA SER A 143 27.17 -20.26 -28.23
C SER A 143 26.84 -21.54 -29.03
N LYS A 144 26.66 -22.67 -28.32
CA LYS A 144 26.17 -23.93 -28.92
C LYS A 144 24.69 -23.86 -29.30
N LEU A 145 23.92 -22.98 -28.68
CA LEU A 145 22.51 -22.70 -29.00
C LEU A 145 22.35 -21.82 -30.26
N GLY A 146 23.46 -21.27 -30.81
CA GLY A 146 23.47 -20.47 -32.03
C GLY A 146 22.44 -19.31 -32.00
N ARG A 147 21.62 -19.24 -33.05
CA ARG A 147 20.57 -18.21 -33.23
C ARG A 147 19.50 -18.20 -32.10
N TRP A 148 19.37 -19.26 -31.34
CA TRP A 148 18.38 -19.40 -30.27
C TRP A 148 18.87 -18.85 -28.91
N SER A 149 20.16 -18.48 -28.76
CA SER A 149 20.72 -18.03 -27.51
C SER A 149 20.01 -16.79 -26.92
N PRO A 150 19.62 -15.74 -27.70
CA PRO A 150 18.87 -14.60 -27.16
C PRO A 150 17.45 -14.99 -26.74
N VAL A 151 16.81 -15.93 -27.46
CA VAL A 151 15.49 -16.43 -27.11
C VAL A 151 15.54 -17.23 -25.81
N ALA A 152 16.52 -18.11 -25.64
CA ALA A 152 16.71 -18.87 -24.41
C ALA A 152 17.02 -17.98 -23.19
N ALA A 153 17.75 -16.87 -23.41
CA ALA A 153 18.00 -15.89 -22.35
C ALA A 153 16.78 -15.04 -22.00
N ALA A 154 15.95 -14.70 -22.98
CA ALA A 154 14.75 -13.90 -22.80
C ALA A 154 13.54 -14.71 -22.27
N ALA A 155 13.47 -16.01 -22.60
CA ALA A 155 12.32 -16.85 -22.25
C ALA A 155 11.94 -16.82 -20.75
N PRO A 156 12.86 -16.97 -19.77
CA PRO A 156 12.51 -16.92 -18.37
C PRO A 156 11.98 -15.54 -17.94
N LEU A 157 12.50 -14.46 -18.52
CA LEU A 157 12.00 -13.09 -18.24
C LEU A 157 10.60 -12.90 -18.81
N VAL A 158 10.36 -13.37 -20.02
CA VAL A 158 9.03 -13.32 -20.65
C VAL A 158 8.04 -14.18 -19.87
N LEU A 159 8.42 -15.40 -19.48
CA LEU A 159 7.57 -16.27 -18.64
C LEU A 159 7.25 -15.65 -17.29
N MET A 160 8.25 -15.02 -16.65
CA MET A 160 8.04 -14.30 -15.40
C MET A 160 7.10 -13.10 -15.59
N ALA A 161 7.29 -12.31 -16.65
CA ALA A 161 6.42 -11.18 -16.97
C ALA A 161 4.99 -11.64 -17.26
N VAL A 162 4.81 -12.66 -18.10
CA VAL A 162 3.49 -13.24 -18.41
C VAL A 162 2.85 -13.83 -17.15
N GLY A 163 3.62 -14.58 -16.35
CA GLY A 163 3.12 -15.13 -15.09
C GLY A 163 2.68 -14.03 -14.11
N THR A 164 3.46 -12.96 -14.00
CA THR A 164 3.12 -11.82 -13.15
C THR A 164 1.86 -11.10 -13.65
N LEU A 165 1.72 -10.92 -14.95
CA LEU A 165 0.53 -10.29 -15.55
C LEU A 165 -0.72 -11.17 -15.40
N ALA A 166 -0.59 -12.49 -15.61
CA ALA A 166 -1.71 -13.41 -15.56
C ALA A 166 -2.18 -13.74 -14.13
N PHE A 167 -1.24 -13.98 -13.22
CA PHE A 167 -1.52 -14.48 -11.87
C PHE A 167 -1.32 -13.42 -10.78
N GLY A 168 -0.75 -12.27 -11.13
CA GLY A 168 -0.34 -11.25 -10.18
C GLY A 168 1.00 -11.59 -9.51
N TYR A 169 1.41 -10.77 -8.57
CA TYR A 169 2.63 -10.96 -7.80
C TYR A 169 2.34 -11.00 -6.30
N PRO A 170 3.03 -11.87 -5.54
CA PRO A 170 2.83 -11.97 -4.11
C PRO A 170 3.42 -10.73 -3.41
N ILE A 171 2.63 -10.15 -2.54
CA ILE A 171 3.06 -9.16 -1.55
C ILE A 171 3.08 -9.81 -0.17
N ASP A 172 3.49 -9.05 0.83
CA ASP A 172 3.56 -9.53 2.21
C ASP A 172 2.24 -10.14 2.69
N ALA A 173 2.34 -11.07 3.63
CA ALA A 173 1.22 -11.81 4.22
C ALA A 173 0.42 -12.71 3.25
N GLY A 174 0.99 -13.09 2.10
CA GLY A 174 0.34 -14.02 1.16
C GLY A 174 -0.73 -13.40 0.27
N ALA A 175 -0.93 -12.10 0.35
CA ALA A 175 -1.79 -11.39 -0.58
C ALA A 175 -1.17 -11.35 -1.98
N ILE A 176 -2.02 -11.49 -3.01
CA ILE A 176 -1.60 -11.40 -4.41
C ILE A 176 -2.15 -10.09 -4.99
N ARG A 177 -1.25 -9.22 -5.46
CA ARG A 177 -1.62 -8.07 -6.28
C ARG A 177 -1.69 -8.47 -7.73
N ARG A 178 -2.77 -8.07 -8.40
CA ARG A 178 -2.94 -8.25 -9.85
C ARG A 178 -2.74 -6.92 -10.54
N PHE A 179 -2.13 -6.95 -11.72
CA PHE A 179 -2.11 -5.80 -12.59
C PHE A 179 -3.52 -5.52 -13.13
N GLY A 180 -3.89 -4.24 -13.20
CA GLY A 180 -5.17 -3.80 -13.70
C GLY A 180 -5.20 -2.29 -13.91
N PHE A 181 -6.23 -1.81 -14.58
CA PHE A 181 -6.49 -0.39 -14.73
C PHE A 181 -7.42 0.07 -13.60
N GLY A 182 -7.22 1.28 -13.13
CA GLY A 182 -8.02 1.90 -12.07
C GLY A 182 -7.25 2.13 -10.78
N ALA A 183 -7.97 2.55 -9.75
CA ALA A 183 -7.41 2.76 -8.43
C ALA A 183 -7.44 1.47 -7.61
N GLU A 184 -6.43 1.29 -6.76
CA GLU A 184 -6.38 0.15 -5.83
C GLU A 184 -7.57 0.18 -4.85
N ARG A 185 -7.94 -1.00 -4.37
CA ARG A 185 -9.01 -1.21 -3.38
C ARG A 185 -8.86 -0.37 -2.11
N PHE A 186 -7.60 -0.16 -1.67
CA PHE A 186 -7.28 0.66 -0.51
C PHE A 186 -7.38 2.17 -0.77
N THR A 187 -7.75 2.59 -1.97
CA THR A 187 -7.94 3.99 -2.30
C THR A 187 -9.34 4.40 -1.88
N PRO A 188 -9.52 5.46 -1.05
CA PRO A 188 -10.81 5.85 -0.50
C PRO A 188 -11.68 6.57 -1.54
N GLN A 189 -12.11 5.85 -2.60
CA GLN A 189 -12.84 6.44 -3.72
C GLN A 189 -14.24 6.89 -3.32
N ALA A 190 -14.98 6.03 -2.62
CA ALA A 190 -16.36 6.31 -2.24
C ALA A 190 -16.48 7.49 -1.25
N PRO A 191 -15.70 7.58 -0.16
CA PRO A 191 -15.76 8.73 0.74
C PRO A 191 -15.25 10.03 0.06
N VAL A 192 -14.28 9.95 -0.86
CA VAL A 192 -13.84 11.13 -1.63
C VAL A 192 -14.94 11.60 -2.59
N ALA A 193 -15.60 10.68 -3.29
CA ALA A 193 -16.76 11.01 -4.13
C ALA A 193 -17.91 11.61 -3.29
N TYR A 194 -18.11 11.12 -2.08
CA TYR A 194 -19.07 11.73 -1.13
C TYR A 194 -18.69 13.18 -0.81
N LEU A 195 -17.44 13.46 -0.43
CA LEU A 195 -16.97 14.82 -0.14
C LEU A 195 -17.12 15.77 -1.34
N GLN A 196 -16.85 15.27 -2.55
CA GLN A 196 -17.09 16.04 -3.79
C GLN A 196 -18.57 16.36 -3.99
N ARG A 197 -19.44 15.36 -3.82
CA ARG A 197 -20.90 15.52 -4.02
C ARG A 197 -21.52 16.55 -3.06
N VAL A 198 -21.06 16.57 -1.82
CA VAL A 198 -21.56 17.52 -0.82
C VAL A 198 -20.89 18.88 -0.90
N GLY A 199 -19.92 19.07 -1.80
CA GLY A 199 -19.18 20.32 -1.96
C GLY A 199 -18.34 20.68 -0.73
N PHE A 200 -17.78 19.68 -0.03
CA PHE A 200 -17.00 19.90 1.19
C PHE A 200 -15.75 20.75 0.89
N ARG A 201 -15.51 21.73 1.76
CA ARG A 201 -14.35 22.63 1.71
C ARG A 201 -13.80 22.80 3.11
N GLY A 202 -12.59 22.31 3.36
CA GLY A 202 -12.02 22.42 4.70
C GLY A 202 -10.80 21.54 4.94
N ASN A 203 -10.47 21.37 6.20
CA ASN A 203 -9.29 20.61 6.62
C ASN A 203 -9.69 19.18 7.00
N VAL A 204 -8.96 18.20 6.46
CA VAL A 204 -9.22 16.78 6.69
C VAL A 204 -8.06 16.15 7.46
N PHE A 205 -8.38 15.57 8.62
CA PHE A 205 -7.50 14.60 9.27
C PHE A 205 -7.71 13.25 8.61
N CYS A 206 -6.66 12.65 8.06
CA CYS A 206 -6.78 11.39 7.32
C CYS A 206 -5.68 10.41 7.68
N SER A 207 -5.97 9.14 7.47
CA SER A 207 -4.95 8.09 7.52
C SER A 207 -3.84 8.36 6.50
N PHE A 208 -2.60 8.06 6.89
CA PHE A 208 -1.41 8.34 6.07
C PHE A 208 -1.53 7.92 4.59
N PRO A 209 -2.05 6.70 4.25
CA PRO A 209 -2.16 6.28 2.85
C PRO A 209 -3.17 7.10 2.02
N TYR A 210 -4.14 7.74 2.69
CA TYR A 210 -5.24 8.43 2.00
C TYR A 210 -4.91 9.86 1.60
N GLY A 211 -3.96 10.50 2.30
CA GLY A 211 -3.68 11.94 2.15
C GLY A 211 -3.35 12.36 0.72
N SER A 212 -2.51 11.58 0.03
CA SER A 212 -2.13 11.89 -1.36
C SER A 212 -3.31 11.81 -2.33
N TYR A 213 -4.21 10.83 -2.15
CA TYR A 213 -5.39 10.70 -3.01
C TYR A 213 -6.39 11.83 -2.76
N LEU A 214 -6.64 12.19 -1.50
CA LEU A 214 -7.49 13.33 -1.15
C LEU A 214 -6.92 14.63 -1.75
N ALA A 215 -5.62 14.87 -1.56
CA ALA A 215 -4.96 16.04 -2.13
C ALA A 215 -5.08 16.10 -3.66
N TYR A 216 -4.90 14.97 -4.35
CA TYR A 216 -5.05 14.88 -5.79
C TYR A 216 -6.48 15.16 -6.26
N ARG A 217 -7.50 14.62 -5.58
CA ARG A 217 -8.89 14.68 -6.04
C ARG A 217 -9.65 15.92 -5.59
N LEU A 218 -9.24 16.55 -4.47
CA LEU A 218 -10.01 17.59 -3.78
C LEU A 218 -9.27 18.93 -3.68
N ALA A 219 -8.02 19.04 -4.16
CA ALA A 219 -7.32 20.33 -4.19
C ALA A 219 -8.00 21.28 -5.19
N PRO A 220 -7.98 22.60 -4.94
CA PRO A 220 -7.38 23.29 -3.81
C PRO A 220 -8.30 23.44 -2.59
N ASP A 221 -9.56 23.02 -2.68
CA ASP A 221 -10.62 23.31 -1.70
C ASP A 221 -10.43 22.54 -0.38
N VAL A 222 -9.74 21.38 -0.43
CA VAL A 222 -9.50 20.54 0.74
C VAL A 222 -8.01 20.47 1.04
N LYS A 223 -7.66 20.67 2.32
CA LYS A 223 -6.31 20.51 2.85
C LYS A 223 -6.24 19.28 3.73
N VAL A 224 -5.22 18.45 3.51
CA VAL A 224 -4.99 17.23 4.27
C VAL A 224 -3.99 17.46 5.39
N ALA A 225 -4.17 16.76 6.51
CA ALA A 225 -3.28 16.86 7.66
C ALA A 225 -1.86 16.38 7.32
N PHE A 226 -1.77 15.31 6.53
CA PHE A 226 -0.50 14.71 6.12
C PHE A 226 -0.70 13.80 4.91
N ASP A 227 0.34 13.63 4.08
CA ASP A 227 0.35 12.70 2.95
C ASP A 227 1.71 11.99 2.78
N SER A 228 1.82 11.10 1.80
CA SER A 228 3.02 10.28 1.57
C SER A 228 4.27 11.06 1.12
N ARG A 229 4.15 12.34 0.80
CA ARG A 229 5.29 13.18 0.37
C ARG A 229 6.23 13.56 1.52
N THR A 230 5.92 13.29 2.75
CA THR A 230 6.69 13.51 4.00
C THR A 230 7.63 14.72 4.06
N ILE A 231 8.48 14.92 3.05
CA ILE A 231 9.51 15.97 2.96
C ILE A 231 8.95 17.38 3.13
N PRO A 232 7.88 17.82 2.42
CA PRO A 232 7.34 19.16 2.55
C PRO A 232 6.82 19.49 3.94
N TYR A 233 6.44 18.48 4.71
CA TYR A 233 5.85 18.65 6.03
C TYR A 233 6.88 18.77 7.16
N GLY A 234 8.08 18.21 6.96
CA GLY A 234 9.13 18.19 7.97
C GLY A 234 8.84 17.30 9.18
N ALA A 235 9.86 17.10 10.01
CA ALA A 235 9.82 16.17 11.14
C ALA A 235 8.82 16.61 12.23
N GLU A 236 8.66 17.93 12.44
CA GLU A 236 7.79 18.44 13.50
C GLU A 236 6.30 18.17 13.21
N LEU A 237 5.83 18.46 11.98
CA LEU A 237 4.44 18.16 11.62
C LEU A 237 4.19 16.65 11.59
N TYR A 238 5.18 15.86 11.15
CA TYR A 238 5.09 14.41 11.19
C TYR A 238 4.94 13.89 12.62
N ARG A 239 5.68 14.44 13.59
CA ARG A 239 5.55 14.07 15.00
C ARG A 239 4.15 14.39 15.53
N GLN A 240 3.65 15.60 15.29
CA GLN A 240 2.30 16.01 15.69
C GLN A 240 1.23 15.10 15.07
N PHE A 241 1.39 14.72 13.81
CA PHE A 241 0.50 13.79 13.13
C PHE A 241 0.54 12.39 13.77
N GLN A 242 1.71 11.89 14.13
CA GLN A 242 1.85 10.60 14.83
C GLN A 242 1.25 10.65 16.24
N GLU A 243 1.42 11.74 16.97
CA GLU A 243 0.78 11.95 18.28
C GLU A 243 -0.75 11.97 18.16
N ALA A 244 -1.27 12.61 17.12
CA ALA A 244 -2.71 12.66 16.85
C ALA A 244 -3.30 11.27 16.53
N ARG A 245 -2.52 10.39 15.89
CA ARG A 245 -2.93 9.00 15.62
C ARG A 245 -2.77 8.09 16.83
N GLY A 246 -1.86 8.40 17.73
CA GLY A 246 -1.47 7.53 18.84
C GLY A 246 -2.15 7.85 20.18
N SER A 247 -2.84 8.97 20.30
CA SER A 247 -3.48 9.37 21.58
C SER A 247 -4.64 10.36 21.39
N LEU A 248 -5.64 10.27 22.28
CA LEU A 248 -6.76 11.22 22.29
C LEU A 248 -6.30 12.65 22.51
N ALA A 249 -5.37 12.87 23.45
CA ALA A 249 -4.85 14.22 23.73
C ALA A 249 -4.11 14.81 22.52
N GLY A 250 -3.37 13.97 21.76
CA GLY A 250 -2.73 14.36 20.50
C GLY A 250 -3.75 14.71 19.44
N LEU A 251 -4.81 13.88 19.30
CA LEU A 251 -5.89 14.13 18.36
C LEU A 251 -6.56 15.48 18.66
N GLU A 252 -6.99 15.73 19.90
CA GLU A 252 -7.68 16.96 20.29
C GLU A 252 -6.83 18.21 19.98
N ARG A 253 -5.53 18.17 20.32
CA ARG A 253 -4.63 19.27 19.98
C ARG A 253 -4.57 19.50 18.46
N HIS A 254 -4.53 18.41 17.68
CA HIS A 254 -4.46 18.49 16.23
C HIS A 254 -5.76 19.03 15.62
N LEU A 255 -6.92 18.51 16.06
CA LEU A 255 -8.23 18.96 15.59
C LEU A 255 -8.44 20.47 15.86
N ALA A 256 -8.05 20.94 17.06
CA ALA A 256 -8.17 22.35 17.42
C ALA A 256 -7.17 23.24 16.66
N ARG A 257 -5.88 22.86 16.64
CA ARG A 257 -4.82 23.64 16.00
C ARG A 257 -5.05 23.87 14.51
N TYR A 258 -5.48 22.82 13.80
CA TYR A 258 -5.66 22.85 12.36
C TYR A 258 -7.12 23.03 11.93
N ARG A 259 -8.03 23.32 12.87
CA ARG A 259 -9.46 23.52 12.59
C ARG A 259 -10.00 22.45 11.66
N VAL A 260 -9.84 21.20 12.07
CA VAL A 260 -10.24 20.04 11.26
C VAL A 260 -11.75 19.93 11.18
N ASP A 261 -12.29 19.77 9.97
CA ASP A 261 -13.72 19.70 9.67
C ASP A 261 -14.18 18.29 9.27
N ALA A 262 -13.25 17.43 8.88
CA ALA A 262 -13.54 16.03 8.54
C ALA A 262 -12.41 15.10 8.99
N ALA A 263 -12.75 13.84 9.29
CA ALA A 263 -11.79 12.79 9.60
C ALA A 263 -12.08 11.56 8.74
N LEU A 264 -11.12 11.19 7.87
CA LEU A 264 -11.19 10.01 7.01
C LEU A 264 -10.15 8.98 7.45
N LEU A 265 -10.59 7.90 8.06
CA LEU A 265 -9.73 6.93 8.72
C LEU A 265 -9.83 5.55 8.07
N ALA A 266 -8.68 4.89 7.91
CA ALA A 266 -8.56 3.49 7.53
C ALA A 266 -8.79 2.63 8.79
N PHE A 267 -10.03 2.31 9.12
CA PHE A 267 -10.40 1.71 10.41
C PHE A 267 -9.78 0.33 10.67
N ARG A 268 -9.37 -0.39 9.63
CA ARG A 268 -8.67 -1.66 9.75
C ARG A 268 -7.17 -1.52 10.00
N VAL A 269 -6.58 -0.42 9.52
CA VAL A 269 -5.15 -0.13 9.63
C VAL A 269 -4.87 0.71 10.87
N ASP A 270 -5.64 1.78 11.05
CA ASP A 270 -5.56 2.66 12.21
C ASP A 270 -6.43 2.10 13.34
N ARG A 271 -5.95 1.05 13.98
CA ARG A 271 -6.63 0.43 15.13
C ARG A 271 -6.58 1.33 16.34
N ALA A 272 -7.37 2.40 16.29
CA ALA A 272 -7.50 3.37 17.36
C ALA A 272 -8.98 3.49 17.78
N PRO A 273 -9.52 2.47 18.47
CA PRO A 273 -10.94 2.45 18.87
C PRO A 273 -11.34 3.67 19.70
N GLU A 274 -10.40 4.23 20.45
CA GLU A 274 -10.59 5.44 21.25
C GLU A 274 -10.86 6.68 20.36
N ILE A 275 -10.16 6.80 19.23
CA ILE A 275 -10.38 7.89 18.27
C ILE A 275 -11.77 7.78 17.66
N HIS A 276 -12.16 6.59 17.22
CA HIS A 276 -13.49 6.34 16.66
C HIS A 276 -14.59 6.61 17.71
N ALA A 277 -14.42 6.12 18.94
CA ALA A 277 -15.36 6.36 20.03
C ALA A 277 -15.49 7.86 20.35
N ARG A 278 -14.37 8.59 20.34
CA ARG A 278 -14.36 10.05 20.55
C ARG A 278 -15.14 10.78 19.45
N LEU A 279 -14.87 10.48 18.18
CA LEU A 279 -15.54 11.14 17.05
C LEU A 279 -17.03 10.77 16.97
N SER A 280 -17.40 9.55 17.33
CA SER A 280 -18.79 9.11 17.32
C SER A 280 -19.63 9.70 18.46
N ARG A 281 -19.01 9.97 19.63
CA ARG A 281 -19.72 10.48 20.83
C ARG A 281 -19.75 12.00 20.90
N ALA A 282 -18.93 12.69 20.15
CA ALA A 282 -18.91 14.14 20.15
C ALA A 282 -20.19 14.71 19.52
N PRO A 283 -20.85 15.68 20.15
CA PRO A 283 -22.11 16.23 19.62
C PRO A 283 -21.91 16.98 18.30
N ASP A 284 -20.73 17.55 18.10
CA ASP A 284 -20.35 18.30 16.90
C ASP A 284 -19.73 17.44 15.80
N TRP A 285 -19.61 16.12 15.99
CA TRP A 285 -19.12 15.16 15.00
C TRP A 285 -20.14 14.06 14.71
N GLY A 286 -20.04 13.44 13.56
CA GLY A 286 -20.85 12.26 13.23
C GLY A 286 -20.31 11.49 12.05
N LEU A 287 -20.53 10.18 12.06
CA LEU A 287 -20.23 9.28 10.96
C LEU A 287 -21.24 9.54 9.84
N VAL A 288 -20.76 9.77 8.62
CA VAL A 288 -21.60 10.03 7.44
C VAL A 288 -21.42 9.00 6.33
N HIS A 289 -20.28 8.30 6.33
CA HIS A 289 -19.99 7.28 5.33
C HIS A 289 -19.00 6.27 5.90
N PHE A 290 -19.16 5.01 5.47
CA PHE A 290 -18.12 3.99 5.58
C PHE A 290 -18.23 3.03 4.41
N ASP A 291 -17.10 2.40 4.08
CA ASP A 291 -16.96 1.34 3.09
C ASP A 291 -16.13 0.17 3.66
N ASP A 292 -15.60 -0.69 2.79
CA ASP A 292 -14.83 -1.88 3.20
C ASP A 292 -13.54 -1.56 3.97
N GLU A 293 -12.99 -0.36 3.80
CA GLU A 293 -11.65 0.01 4.28
C GLU A 293 -11.64 1.30 5.11
N SER A 294 -12.62 2.18 4.93
CA SER A 294 -12.59 3.53 5.48
C SER A 294 -13.87 3.96 6.19
N VAL A 295 -13.72 4.88 7.12
CA VAL A 295 -14.82 5.58 7.78
C VAL A 295 -14.61 7.08 7.67
N LEU A 296 -15.68 7.83 7.37
CA LEU A 296 -15.68 9.28 7.23
C LEU A 296 -16.57 9.92 8.28
N TYR A 297 -15.96 10.70 9.13
CA TYR A 297 -16.65 11.57 10.07
C TYR A 297 -16.63 13.01 9.56
N LEU A 298 -17.74 13.72 9.70
CA LEU A 298 -17.81 15.15 9.49
C LEU A 298 -18.03 15.88 10.82
N ARG A 299 -17.48 17.08 10.90
CA ARG A 299 -17.79 18.03 11.96
C ARG A 299 -18.96 18.91 11.54
N ASN A 300 -19.82 19.31 12.48
CA ASN A 300 -20.82 20.34 12.26
C ASN A 300 -20.13 21.70 12.16
N SER A 301 -19.88 22.11 10.93
CA SER A 301 -19.17 23.35 10.60
C SER A 301 -19.71 23.91 9.27
N PRO A 302 -19.51 25.22 9.01
CA PRO A 302 -19.91 25.81 7.73
C PRO A 302 -19.29 25.08 6.51
N GLN A 303 -18.12 24.47 6.68
CA GLN A 303 -17.39 23.73 5.65
C GLN A 303 -18.08 22.42 5.25
N SER A 304 -18.88 21.85 6.14
CA SER A 304 -19.67 20.65 5.85
C SER A 304 -20.99 20.95 5.10
N GLY A 305 -21.38 22.23 4.98
CA GLY A 305 -22.57 22.65 4.22
C GLY A 305 -23.88 21.98 4.66
N GLY A 306 -24.02 21.65 5.95
CA GLY A 306 -25.17 20.92 6.49
C GLY A 306 -25.19 19.42 6.13
N ALA A 307 -24.09 18.88 5.53
CA ALA A 307 -24.01 17.49 5.13
C ALA A 307 -24.10 16.56 6.37
N LEU A 308 -23.52 16.96 7.51
CA LEU A 308 -23.63 16.17 8.72
C LEU A 308 -25.07 15.98 9.19
N GLU A 309 -25.87 17.01 9.13
CA GLU A 309 -27.28 16.95 9.58
C GLU A 309 -28.13 16.07 8.66
N ARG A 310 -27.89 16.13 7.35
CA ARG A 310 -28.62 15.32 6.37
C ARG A 310 -28.20 13.87 6.36
N ASP A 311 -26.89 13.60 6.47
CA ASP A 311 -26.29 12.33 6.10
C ASP A 311 -25.70 11.57 7.30
N ARG A 312 -25.87 12.06 8.53
CA ARG A 312 -25.43 11.34 9.74
C ARG A 312 -26.01 9.92 9.74
N LEU A 313 -25.16 8.95 9.98
CA LEU A 313 -25.57 7.58 10.28
C LEU A 313 -25.92 7.51 11.77
N GLU A 314 -27.12 7.08 12.05
CA GLU A 314 -27.64 7.07 13.42
C GLU A 314 -27.19 5.83 14.18
N CYS A 315 -27.21 4.70 13.51
CA CYS A 315 -26.95 3.39 14.11
C CYS A 315 -25.73 2.69 13.51
N ALA A 316 -25.62 2.65 12.19
CA ALA A 316 -24.64 1.83 11.51
C ALA A 316 -23.22 2.38 11.67
N SER A 317 -22.36 1.55 12.27
CA SER A 317 -20.93 1.82 12.42
C SER A 317 -20.16 0.49 12.47
N PRO A 318 -19.13 0.30 11.61
CA PRO A 318 -18.34 -0.91 11.66
C PRO A 318 -17.61 -1.08 13.00
N VAL A 319 -17.21 0.00 13.63
CA VAL A 319 -16.54 -0.02 14.94
C VAL A 319 -17.49 -0.40 16.07
N ARG A 320 -18.73 0.11 16.04
CA ARG A 320 -19.76 -0.24 17.01
C ARG A 320 -20.18 -1.71 16.85
N PHE A 321 -20.31 -2.19 15.61
CA PHE A 321 -20.63 -3.59 15.33
C PHE A 321 -19.58 -4.56 15.91
N ASP A 322 -18.31 -4.26 15.77
CA ASP A 322 -17.23 -5.08 16.32
C ASP A 322 -17.26 -5.16 17.85
N GLN A 323 -17.79 -4.15 18.52
CA GLN A 323 -17.84 -4.06 19.98
C GLN A 323 -19.13 -4.64 20.58
N GLU A 324 -20.27 -4.38 19.97
CA GLU A 324 -21.60 -4.56 20.59
C GLU A 324 -22.51 -5.49 19.76
N GLY A 325 -22.20 -5.72 18.47
CA GLY A 325 -23.13 -6.36 17.55
C GLY A 325 -24.34 -5.47 17.21
N ILE A 326 -25.44 -6.09 16.77
CA ILE A 326 -26.70 -5.40 16.47
C ILE A 326 -27.79 -5.93 17.37
N ALA A 327 -28.35 -5.07 18.22
CA ALA A 327 -29.53 -5.41 19.02
C ALA A 327 -30.79 -5.44 18.12
N ALA A 328 -31.73 -6.34 18.41
CA ALA A 328 -32.97 -6.45 17.64
C ALA A 328 -33.77 -5.13 17.61
N ALA A 329 -33.75 -4.35 18.71
CA ALA A 329 -34.39 -3.06 18.79
C ALA A 329 -33.80 -2.00 17.84
N ASP A 330 -32.51 -2.13 17.48
CA ASP A 330 -31.81 -1.20 16.61
C ASP A 330 -31.81 -1.67 15.14
N ALA A 331 -32.28 -2.87 14.85
CA ALA A 331 -32.15 -3.52 13.54
C ALA A 331 -32.68 -2.69 12.37
N GLU A 332 -33.84 -2.06 12.51
CA GLU A 332 -34.43 -1.20 11.48
C GLU A 332 -33.59 0.07 11.22
N CYS A 333 -33.00 0.62 12.26
CA CYS A 333 -32.13 1.78 12.14
C CYS A 333 -30.84 1.40 11.38
N TRP A 334 -30.24 0.27 11.70
CA TRP A 334 -29.07 -0.26 10.98
C TRP A 334 -29.39 -0.56 9.51
N GLU A 335 -30.56 -1.20 9.25
CA GLU A 335 -31.03 -1.48 7.90
C GLU A 335 -31.15 -0.21 7.07
N ARG A 336 -31.80 0.83 7.61
CA ARG A 336 -31.97 2.13 6.93
C ARG A 336 -30.63 2.75 6.57
N ASP A 337 -29.70 2.81 7.53
CA ASP A 337 -28.39 3.39 7.33
C ASP A 337 -27.56 2.62 6.29
N CYS A 338 -27.54 1.28 6.38
CA CYS A 338 -26.83 0.42 5.41
C CYS A 338 -27.41 0.54 4.00
N ARG A 339 -28.74 0.58 3.85
CA ARG A 339 -29.38 0.78 2.55
C ARG A 339 -29.03 2.12 1.93
N ARG A 340 -28.94 3.19 2.74
CA ARG A 340 -28.51 4.52 2.29
C ARG A 340 -27.07 4.50 1.77
N LEU A 341 -26.14 3.83 2.44
CA LEU A 341 -24.77 3.65 1.97
C LEU A 341 -24.73 2.87 0.65
N LEU A 342 -25.44 1.76 0.57
CA LEU A 342 -25.49 0.92 -0.63
C LEU A 342 -26.18 1.59 -1.82
N ALA A 343 -27.01 2.60 -1.60
CA ALA A 343 -27.56 3.41 -2.71
C ALA A 343 -26.48 4.26 -3.40
N THR A 344 -25.37 4.57 -2.72
CA THR A 344 -24.27 5.36 -3.27
C THR A 344 -23.05 4.51 -3.65
N ASP A 345 -22.87 3.37 -3.00
CA ASP A 345 -21.80 2.39 -3.27
C ASP A 345 -22.39 0.97 -3.20
N PRO A 346 -23.04 0.51 -4.28
CA PRO A 346 -23.76 -0.77 -4.30
C PRO A 346 -22.83 -1.98 -4.22
N ASP A 347 -21.53 -1.83 -4.51
CA ASP A 347 -20.56 -2.92 -4.54
C ASP A 347 -19.80 -3.08 -3.21
N SER A 348 -20.01 -2.20 -2.24
CA SER A 348 -19.37 -2.28 -0.94
C SER A 348 -19.83 -3.50 -0.16
N ALA A 349 -18.87 -4.35 0.23
CA ALA A 349 -19.15 -5.61 0.90
C ALA A 349 -19.50 -5.42 2.39
N LEU A 350 -18.84 -4.50 3.08
CA LEU A 350 -19.05 -4.28 4.51
C LEU A 350 -20.43 -3.72 4.85
N PRO A 351 -20.91 -2.62 4.21
CA PRO A 351 -22.28 -2.15 4.42
C PRO A 351 -23.32 -3.22 4.10
N ARG A 352 -23.09 -4.03 3.08
CA ARG A 352 -24.01 -5.13 2.71
C ARG A 352 -24.00 -6.27 3.73
N PHE A 353 -22.83 -6.61 4.27
CA PHE A 353 -22.72 -7.56 5.36
C PHE A 353 -23.43 -7.06 6.63
N LEU A 354 -23.28 -5.76 6.98
CA LEU A 354 -23.97 -5.18 8.12
C LEU A 354 -25.48 -5.11 7.89
N LEU A 355 -25.93 -4.90 6.66
CA LEU A 355 -27.34 -5.04 6.29
C LEU A 355 -27.84 -6.46 6.55
N ALA A 356 -27.08 -7.49 6.14
CA ALA A 356 -27.44 -8.87 6.40
C ALA A 356 -27.50 -9.18 7.91
N ALA A 357 -26.56 -8.65 8.68
CA ALA A 357 -26.56 -8.80 10.14
C ALA A 357 -27.76 -8.08 10.81
N ALA A 358 -28.15 -6.90 10.30
CA ALA A 358 -29.35 -6.20 10.78
C ALA A 358 -30.64 -6.97 10.46
N LEU A 359 -30.76 -7.51 9.24
CA LEU A 359 -31.89 -8.36 8.85
C LEU A 359 -31.96 -9.64 9.70
N GLN A 360 -30.83 -10.25 10.01
CA GLN A 360 -30.74 -11.39 10.91
C GLN A 360 -31.22 -11.01 12.32
N ALA A 361 -30.77 -9.89 12.88
CA ALA A 361 -31.21 -9.39 14.19
C ALA A 361 -32.72 -9.08 14.24
N ALA A 362 -33.31 -8.72 13.08
CA ALA A 362 -34.75 -8.53 12.90
C ALA A 362 -35.53 -9.86 12.68
N GLY A 363 -34.87 -11.01 12.69
CA GLY A 363 -35.50 -12.32 12.43
C GLY A 363 -35.78 -12.59 10.95
N ARG A 364 -35.26 -11.79 10.04
CA ARG A 364 -35.48 -11.89 8.59
C ARG A 364 -34.35 -12.68 7.91
N SER A 365 -34.07 -13.89 8.40
CA SER A 365 -32.91 -14.71 8.03
C SER A 365 -32.84 -15.08 6.55
N ALA A 366 -33.99 -15.25 5.87
CA ALA A 366 -34.02 -15.52 4.42
C ALA A 366 -33.52 -14.29 3.59
N GLU A 367 -33.92 -13.09 3.96
CA GLU A 367 -33.46 -11.88 3.31
C GLU A 367 -31.99 -11.59 3.63
N ALA A 368 -31.55 -11.83 4.87
CA ALA A 368 -30.17 -11.76 5.27
C ALA A 368 -29.28 -12.70 4.43
N LEU A 369 -29.75 -13.92 4.16
CA LEU A 369 -29.05 -14.89 3.33
C LEU A 369 -28.86 -14.35 1.89
N ALA A 370 -29.88 -13.75 1.30
CA ALA A 370 -29.79 -13.15 -0.03
C ALA A 370 -28.74 -12.03 -0.09
N GLU A 371 -28.62 -11.19 0.96
CA GLU A 371 -27.56 -10.16 1.00
C GLU A 371 -26.16 -10.79 1.14
N THR A 372 -26.02 -11.88 1.92
CA THR A 372 -24.72 -12.58 1.97
C THR A 372 -24.34 -13.22 0.64
N ASP A 373 -25.31 -13.71 -0.14
CA ASP A 373 -25.07 -14.25 -1.49
C ASP A 373 -24.52 -13.17 -2.43
N ARG A 374 -25.05 -11.97 -2.36
CA ARG A 374 -24.55 -10.81 -3.14
C ARG A 374 -23.12 -10.44 -2.77
N VAL A 375 -22.75 -10.48 -1.48
CA VAL A 375 -21.37 -10.26 -1.05
C VAL A 375 -20.45 -11.32 -1.63
N LEU A 376 -20.81 -12.60 -1.47
CA LEU A 376 -19.95 -13.72 -1.87
C LEU A 376 -19.84 -13.88 -3.39
N ALA A 377 -20.76 -13.34 -4.17
CA ALA A 377 -20.66 -13.30 -5.64
C ALA A 377 -19.43 -12.49 -6.10
N THR A 378 -19.05 -11.45 -5.37
CA THR A 378 -17.87 -10.60 -5.68
C THR A 378 -16.68 -10.86 -4.77
N ARG A 379 -16.93 -11.31 -3.55
CA ARG A 379 -15.94 -11.50 -2.48
C ARG A 379 -16.12 -12.86 -1.77
N PRO A 380 -15.83 -13.97 -2.44
CA PRO A 380 -15.96 -15.31 -1.87
C PRO A 380 -14.98 -15.61 -0.73
N ASP A 381 -13.97 -14.76 -0.56
CA ASP A 381 -12.85 -14.89 0.38
C ASP A 381 -13.14 -14.35 1.79
N LEU A 382 -14.32 -13.82 2.06
CA LEU A 382 -14.64 -13.17 3.33
C LEU A 382 -15.15 -14.18 4.40
N ALA A 383 -14.25 -14.64 5.25
CA ALA A 383 -14.54 -15.61 6.32
C ALA A 383 -15.70 -15.18 7.24
N TYR A 384 -15.82 -13.88 7.55
CA TYR A 384 -16.87 -13.35 8.42
C TYR A 384 -18.27 -13.45 7.79
N VAL A 385 -18.37 -13.39 6.46
CA VAL A 385 -19.64 -13.58 5.74
C VAL A 385 -20.07 -15.05 5.82
N HIS A 386 -19.14 -15.99 5.64
CA HIS A 386 -19.43 -17.42 5.78
C HIS A 386 -19.84 -17.78 7.22
N ARG A 387 -19.29 -17.10 8.24
CA ARG A 387 -19.74 -17.27 9.64
C ARG A 387 -21.19 -16.84 9.82
N LEU A 388 -21.58 -15.70 9.30
CA LEU A 388 -22.97 -15.25 9.35
C LEU A 388 -23.89 -16.23 8.61
N ARG A 389 -23.51 -16.70 7.42
CA ARG A 389 -24.28 -17.72 6.67
C ARG A 389 -24.50 -19.00 7.45
N ALA A 390 -23.50 -19.46 8.20
CA ALA A 390 -23.62 -20.63 9.04
C ALA A 390 -24.73 -20.46 10.12
N VAL A 391 -24.83 -19.26 10.69
CA VAL A 391 -25.89 -18.89 11.63
C VAL A 391 -27.25 -18.87 10.90
N LEU A 392 -27.34 -18.19 9.77
CA LEU A 392 -28.58 -18.04 8.99
C LEU A 392 -29.13 -19.39 8.51
N PHE A 393 -28.28 -20.30 8.03
CA PHE A 393 -28.72 -21.64 7.65
C PHE A 393 -29.22 -22.46 8.85
N ALA A 394 -28.58 -22.31 10.02
CA ALA A 394 -29.05 -22.98 11.23
C ALA A 394 -30.42 -22.46 11.68
N GLU A 395 -30.64 -21.14 11.63
CA GLU A 395 -31.94 -20.52 11.94
C GLU A 395 -33.04 -20.94 10.97
N LEU A 396 -32.72 -21.23 9.71
CA LEU A 396 -33.61 -21.73 8.68
C LEU A 396 -33.80 -23.27 8.71
N GLY A 397 -33.14 -23.96 9.66
CA GLY A 397 -33.25 -25.41 9.83
C GLY A 397 -32.38 -26.25 8.90
N ASP A 398 -31.48 -25.64 8.11
CA ASP A 398 -30.57 -26.34 7.19
C ASP A 398 -29.20 -26.59 7.84
N ALA A 399 -29.14 -27.65 8.66
CA ALA A 399 -27.93 -28.04 9.37
C ALA A 399 -26.77 -28.41 8.43
N THR A 400 -27.06 -28.94 7.24
CA THR A 400 -26.07 -29.37 6.26
C THR A 400 -25.33 -28.17 5.69
N ARG A 401 -26.07 -27.16 5.21
CA ARG A 401 -25.45 -25.91 4.68
C ARG A 401 -24.83 -25.10 5.79
N ALA A 402 -25.36 -25.11 7.00
CA ALA A 402 -24.74 -24.47 8.17
C ALA A 402 -23.36 -25.05 8.46
N GLY A 403 -23.22 -26.39 8.45
CA GLY A 403 -21.94 -27.09 8.62
C GLY A 403 -20.92 -26.72 7.52
N ALA A 404 -21.35 -26.75 6.26
CA ALA A 404 -20.51 -26.40 5.12
C ALA A 404 -20.00 -24.94 5.19
N ALA A 405 -20.89 -24.00 5.52
CA ALA A 405 -20.53 -22.60 5.67
C ALA A 405 -19.53 -22.34 6.83
N ARG A 406 -19.67 -23.08 7.94
CA ARG A 406 -18.74 -23.03 9.07
C ARG A 406 -17.36 -23.54 8.68
N ALA A 407 -17.28 -24.69 8.02
CA ALA A 407 -16.03 -25.27 7.55
C ALA A 407 -15.30 -24.32 6.58
N GLU A 408 -16.04 -23.67 5.68
CA GLU A 408 -15.45 -22.69 4.76
C GLU A 408 -14.93 -21.45 5.49
N ALA A 409 -15.66 -20.95 6.49
CA ALA A 409 -15.21 -19.84 7.32
C ALA A 409 -13.90 -20.17 8.06
N GLU A 410 -13.79 -21.39 8.61
CA GLU A 410 -12.58 -21.86 9.29
C GLU A 410 -11.41 -21.99 8.30
N ARG A 411 -11.65 -22.58 7.13
CA ARG A 411 -10.67 -22.69 6.06
C ARG A 411 -10.10 -21.33 5.65
N LEU A 412 -10.97 -20.33 5.51
CA LEU A 412 -10.58 -18.97 5.12
C LEU A 412 -9.89 -18.21 6.26
N ALA A 413 -10.18 -18.51 7.51
CA ALA A 413 -9.55 -17.91 8.68
C ALA A 413 -8.17 -18.49 9.01
N ALA A 414 -7.84 -19.69 8.52
CA ALA A 414 -6.56 -20.33 8.77
C ALA A 414 -5.40 -19.52 8.18
N PRO A 415 -4.24 -19.42 8.90
CA PRO A 415 -3.05 -18.74 8.40
C PRO A 415 -2.59 -19.29 7.05
N ALA A 416 -2.07 -18.43 6.19
CA ALA A 416 -1.67 -18.78 4.81
C ALA A 416 -0.63 -19.92 4.68
N GLY A 417 -0.01 -20.35 5.78
CA GLY A 417 0.92 -21.49 5.83
C GLY A 417 0.25 -22.85 6.15
N GLN A 418 -1.07 -22.88 6.45
CA GLN A 418 -1.84 -24.08 6.74
C GLN A 418 -2.94 -24.37 5.70
N ARG A 419 -3.00 -23.59 4.61
CA ARG A 419 -3.94 -23.76 3.49
C ARG A 419 -3.38 -24.65 2.39
#